data_c8224c186582eee89c46b539beab1c40
#
_entry.id   c8224c186582eee89c46b539beab1c40
#
_cell.length_a   1.000
_cell.length_b   1.000
_cell.length_c   1.000
_cell.angle_alpha   90.00
_cell.angle_beta   90.00
_cell.angle_gamma   90.00
#
_symmetry.space_group_name_H-M   'P 1'
#
loop_
_entity.id
_entity.type
_entity.pdbx_description
1 polymer ?
#
loop_
_entity_poly.entity_id
_entity_poly.type
_entity_poly.pdbx_seq_one_letter_code
_entity_poly.pdbx_strand_id
1 'polypeptide(L)'
;MAVSVFDLFKIGIGPSSSHTVGPMRAARLFVGRLQHEGLLTRTATVRCWLHGSLGATGKGHASDVAVLLGLSGLEPDTVEVEQIAPTLAGIRGGKSIQLAGQHAIAFNEKEDLLFMRAPLPFHANGMRLVALDAAGEELANRVYYSVGGGFIVSDEVAADGSRQKVIAPDATVLPLPFTSGEMLLEVAHREGMSIAQVMRRNEQHWRSDAEIDAGLLRIWQVMEDCVKRGCATEGVLPGGFKVKRRAKALRDALVSKPEEALRDPLQVLDWVNLYALAVNEENAAGGRVVTAPTNGAAGIIPAVLHYYTRFVPGASDAGVIDFLLTAAAIGILYKENASISGAEVGCQGEVGVACSMAAAALCAVMGGTPEQVENAAEIGMEHHLGLTCDPVGGLVQIPCIERNAIASVKAINAARMALRGDGSHFVSLDKVIKTMRETGADMKTKYKETARGGLAVNIVEC
;
A
#
# COMPACT_ATOMS: atom_id res chain seq x y z
N MET A 1 -6.98 -4.44 -16.95
CA MET A 1 -7.59 -5.18 -15.80
C MET A 1 -8.52 -4.22 -15.10
N ALA A 2 -9.79 -4.58 -14.87
CA ALA A 2 -10.68 -3.71 -14.13
C ALA A 2 -10.24 -3.66 -12.65
N VAL A 3 -10.04 -2.47 -12.12
CA VAL A 3 -9.55 -2.22 -10.76
C VAL A 3 -10.60 -1.42 -10.00
N SER A 4 -11.05 -1.96 -8.87
CA SER A 4 -11.98 -1.31 -7.96
C SER A 4 -11.26 -0.29 -7.06
N VAL A 5 -11.97 0.72 -6.58
CA VAL A 5 -11.46 1.64 -5.53
C VAL A 5 -10.99 0.86 -4.29
N PHE A 6 -11.69 -0.21 -3.95
CA PHE A 6 -11.35 -1.10 -2.83
C PHE A 6 -10.11 -1.98 -3.07
N ASP A 7 -9.64 -2.05 -4.30
CA ASP A 7 -8.38 -2.70 -4.63
C ASP A 7 -7.18 -1.79 -4.36
N LEU A 8 -7.34 -0.47 -4.42
CA LEU A 8 -6.30 0.50 -4.09
C LEU A 8 -6.28 0.87 -2.62
N PHE A 9 -7.46 0.94 -1.98
CA PHE A 9 -7.61 1.22 -0.56
C PHE A 9 -7.97 -0.04 0.20
N LYS A 10 -6.96 -0.77 0.66
CA LYS A 10 -7.15 -2.02 1.41
C LYS A 10 -6.84 -1.83 2.88
N ILE A 11 -7.77 -2.21 3.73
CA ILE A 11 -7.51 -2.32 5.17
C ILE A 11 -6.53 -3.47 5.37
N GLY A 12 -5.50 -3.27 6.18
CA GLY A 12 -4.48 -4.27 6.45
C GLY A 12 -3.63 -3.93 7.65
N ILE A 13 -2.46 -4.54 7.72
CA ILE A 13 -1.47 -4.31 8.77
C ILE A 13 -0.14 -3.86 8.17
N GLY A 14 0.64 -3.09 8.95
CA GLY A 14 2.01 -2.72 8.58
C GLY A 14 2.99 -3.91 8.66
N PRO A 15 4.23 -3.67 8.26
CA PRO A 15 4.74 -2.40 7.73
C PRO A 15 4.66 -2.24 6.20
N SER A 16 4.43 -3.32 5.43
CA SER A 16 4.57 -3.27 3.96
C SER A 16 3.42 -3.97 3.23
N SER A 17 2.87 -3.33 2.18
CA SER A 17 1.85 -3.95 1.34
C SER A 17 2.42 -5.12 0.52
N SER A 18 3.65 -4.98 -0.01
CA SER A 18 4.31 -6.00 -0.84
C SER A 18 4.96 -7.12 -0.02
N HIS A 19 5.46 -6.81 1.19
CA HIS A 19 6.24 -7.75 2.01
C HIS A 19 5.46 -8.31 3.21
N THR A 20 4.32 -7.69 3.59
CA THR A 20 3.46 -8.14 4.71
C THR A 20 2.09 -8.56 4.19
N VAL A 21 1.31 -7.60 3.66
CA VAL A 21 -0.08 -7.87 3.21
C VAL A 21 -0.12 -8.92 2.10
N GLY A 22 0.72 -8.77 1.08
CA GLY A 22 0.81 -9.71 -0.04
C GLY A 22 1.16 -11.13 0.39
N PRO A 23 2.29 -11.37 1.07
CA PRO A 23 2.66 -12.70 1.59
C PRO A 23 1.62 -13.31 2.54
N MET A 24 0.98 -12.52 3.41
CA MET A 24 -0.08 -13.01 4.28
C MET A 24 -1.27 -13.53 3.48
N ARG A 25 -1.73 -12.76 2.48
CA ARG A 25 -2.80 -13.19 1.57
C ARG A 25 -2.42 -14.41 0.76
N ALA A 26 -1.19 -14.48 0.23
CA ALA A 26 -0.72 -15.63 -0.53
C ALA A 26 -0.71 -16.91 0.31
N ALA A 27 -0.20 -16.82 1.54
CA ALA A 27 -0.20 -17.95 2.47
C ALA A 27 -1.63 -18.36 2.87
N ARG A 28 -2.52 -17.40 3.07
CA ARG A 28 -3.95 -17.66 3.34
C ARG A 28 -4.66 -18.33 2.17
N LEU A 29 -4.39 -17.87 0.94
CA LEU A 29 -4.92 -18.49 -0.28
C LEU A 29 -4.42 -19.93 -0.44
N PHE A 30 -3.14 -20.18 -0.14
CA PHE A 30 -2.55 -21.52 -0.23
C PHE A 30 -3.26 -22.49 0.70
N VAL A 31 -3.43 -22.18 1.98
CA VAL A 31 -4.14 -23.07 2.92
C VAL A 31 -5.62 -23.19 2.58
N GLY A 32 -6.27 -22.13 2.09
CA GLY A 32 -7.64 -22.18 1.61
C GLY A 32 -7.82 -23.14 0.42
N ARG A 33 -6.84 -23.19 -0.51
CA ARG A 33 -6.83 -24.16 -1.62
C ARG A 33 -6.64 -25.58 -1.09
N LEU A 34 -5.70 -25.81 -0.16
CA LEU A 34 -5.53 -27.14 0.47
C LEU A 34 -6.84 -27.62 1.12
N GLN A 35 -7.58 -26.73 1.74
CA GLN A 35 -8.88 -27.04 2.36
C GLN A 35 -9.92 -27.39 1.30
N HIS A 36 -10.04 -26.58 0.24
CA HIS A 36 -11.00 -26.80 -0.85
C HIS A 36 -10.71 -28.09 -1.63
N GLU A 37 -9.43 -28.43 -1.83
CA GLU A 37 -8.99 -29.64 -2.53
C GLU A 37 -8.99 -30.88 -1.63
N GLY A 38 -9.38 -30.78 -0.35
CA GLY A 38 -9.41 -31.89 0.61
C GLY A 38 -8.02 -32.38 1.04
N LEU A 39 -6.99 -31.56 0.85
CA LEU A 39 -5.58 -31.92 1.13
C LEU A 39 -5.11 -31.45 2.51
N LEU A 40 -5.86 -30.56 3.18
CA LEU A 40 -5.43 -29.92 4.43
C LEU A 40 -5.07 -30.93 5.53
N THR A 41 -5.92 -31.91 5.76
CA THR A 41 -5.72 -32.94 6.81
C THR A 41 -4.66 -33.99 6.48
N ARG A 42 -4.28 -34.08 5.19
CA ARG A 42 -3.20 -34.97 4.72
C ARG A 42 -1.84 -34.29 4.79
N THR A 43 -1.81 -32.96 4.94
CA THR A 43 -0.57 -32.18 4.98
C THR A 43 0.14 -32.42 6.31
N ALA A 44 1.37 -32.93 6.24
CA ALA A 44 2.24 -33.13 7.39
C ALA A 44 3.32 -32.03 7.50
N THR A 45 3.73 -31.43 6.37
CA THR A 45 4.75 -30.38 6.33
C THR A 45 4.36 -29.30 5.31
N VAL A 46 4.61 -28.05 5.65
CA VAL A 46 4.52 -26.92 4.72
C VAL A 46 5.86 -26.19 4.71
N ARG A 47 6.42 -25.98 3.52
CA ARG A 47 7.63 -25.17 3.33
C ARG A 47 7.35 -23.94 2.49
N CYS A 48 7.95 -22.82 2.87
CA CYS A 48 7.83 -21.55 2.17
C CYS A 48 9.21 -21.00 1.82
N TRP A 49 9.41 -20.62 0.55
CA TRP A 49 10.59 -19.90 0.09
C TRP A 49 10.20 -18.49 -0.33
N LEU A 50 10.82 -17.50 0.28
CA LEU A 50 10.68 -16.09 -0.06
C LEU A 50 11.86 -15.68 -0.95
N HIS A 51 11.58 -15.20 -2.15
CA HIS A 51 12.56 -14.94 -3.19
C HIS A 51 12.77 -13.46 -3.47
N GLY A 52 13.96 -13.11 -3.99
CA GLY A 52 14.30 -11.77 -4.47
C GLY A 52 14.22 -10.71 -3.37
N SER A 53 13.40 -9.68 -3.53
CA SER A 53 13.24 -8.62 -2.53
C SER A 53 12.60 -9.15 -1.23
N LEU A 54 11.61 -10.07 -1.32
CA LEU A 54 11.06 -10.77 -0.13
C LEU A 54 12.15 -11.52 0.65
N GLY A 55 13.11 -12.12 -0.07
CA GLY A 55 14.23 -12.80 0.54
C GLY A 55 15.31 -11.87 1.12
N ALA A 56 15.47 -10.68 0.53
CA ALA A 56 16.50 -9.73 0.91
C ALA A 56 16.12 -8.86 2.11
N THR A 57 14.88 -8.37 2.14
CA THR A 57 14.38 -7.39 3.13
C THR A 57 13.19 -7.91 3.95
N GLY A 58 12.75 -9.15 3.70
CA GLY A 58 11.52 -9.71 4.27
C GLY A 58 11.47 -9.72 5.79
N LYS A 59 12.59 -9.98 6.48
CA LYS A 59 12.62 -9.92 7.95
C LYS A 59 12.36 -8.51 8.48
N GLY A 60 12.94 -7.49 7.83
CA GLY A 60 12.72 -6.09 8.20
C GLY A 60 11.28 -5.62 7.91
N HIS A 61 10.62 -6.27 6.98
CA HIS A 61 9.24 -6.00 6.57
C HIS A 61 8.23 -7.01 7.12
N ALA A 62 8.60 -7.82 8.12
CA ALA A 62 7.74 -8.81 8.79
C ALA A 62 7.11 -9.85 7.81
N SER A 63 7.83 -10.27 6.77
CA SER A 63 7.33 -11.29 5.83
C SER A 63 7.22 -12.67 6.49
N ASP A 64 8.09 -12.99 7.44
CA ASP A 64 7.99 -14.17 8.29
C ASP A 64 6.70 -14.18 9.10
N VAL A 65 6.42 -13.08 9.79
CA VAL A 65 5.17 -12.87 10.53
C VAL A 65 3.96 -13.06 9.61
N ALA A 66 3.97 -12.42 8.45
CA ALA A 66 2.89 -12.48 7.48
C ALA A 66 2.59 -13.90 6.99
N VAL A 67 3.62 -14.67 6.66
CA VAL A 67 3.47 -16.07 6.24
C VAL A 67 2.86 -16.92 7.35
N LEU A 68 3.36 -16.81 8.58
CA LEU A 68 2.84 -17.56 9.73
C LEU A 68 1.36 -17.25 9.99
N LEU A 69 0.97 -15.97 9.98
CA LEU A 69 -0.41 -15.56 10.17
C LEU A 69 -1.33 -16.06 9.04
N GLY A 70 -0.88 -15.93 7.78
CA GLY A 70 -1.63 -16.40 6.62
C GLY A 70 -1.82 -17.92 6.60
N LEU A 71 -0.78 -18.70 6.90
CA LEU A 71 -0.87 -20.15 7.07
C LEU A 71 -1.83 -20.56 8.20
N SER A 72 -1.90 -19.76 9.26
CA SER A 72 -2.86 -19.94 10.35
C SER A 72 -4.31 -19.60 9.98
N GLY A 73 -4.56 -19.14 8.75
CA GLY A 73 -5.91 -18.80 8.29
C GLY A 73 -6.33 -17.36 8.54
N LEU A 74 -5.44 -16.51 9.07
CA LEU A 74 -5.73 -15.10 9.36
C LEU A 74 -5.56 -14.25 8.10
N GLU A 75 -6.35 -13.17 8.03
CA GLU A 75 -6.33 -12.21 6.91
C GLU A 75 -5.90 -10.81 7.39
N PRO A 76 -5.21 -10.02 6.53
CA PRO A 76 -4.65 -8.74 6.96
C PRO A 76 -5.70 -7.69 7.33
N ASP A 77 -6.92 -7.78 6.81
CA ASP A 77 -8.02 -6.84 7.05
C ASP A 77 -8.82 -7.14 8.31
N THR A 78 -8.79 -8.38 8.80
CA THR A 78 -9.60 -8.83 9.95
C THR A 78 -8.78 -9.25 11.17
N VAL A 79 -7.46 -9.53 11.02
CA VAL A 79 -6.63 -9.97 12.15
C VAL A 79 -6.61 -8.92 13.27
N GLU A 80 -6.88 -9.33 14.49
CA GLU A 80 -6.74 -8.47 15.66
C GLU A 80 -5.25 -8.23 15.96
N VAL A 81 -4.81 -6.95 15.88
CA VAL A 81 -3.38 -6.58 15.98
C VAL A 81 -2.78 -7.05 17.32
N GLU A 82 -3.55 -6.97 18.39
CA GLU A 82 -3.14 -7.39 19.73
C GLU A 82 -2.93 -8.90 19.85
N GLN A 83 -3.56 -9.70 18.98
CA GLN A 83 -3.41 -11.16 18.93
C GLN A 83 -2.21 -11.63 18.11
N ILE A 84 -1.57 -10.76 17.34
CA ILE A 84 -0.44 -11.13 16.49
C ILE A 84 0.73 -11.65 17.33
N ALA A 85 1.18 -10.88 18.33
CA ALA A 85 2.30 -11.27 19.18
C ALA A 85 2.07 -12.56 19.97
N PRO A 86 0.92 -12.77 20.64
CA PRO A 86 0.59 -14.06 21.29
C PRO A 86 0.57 -15.24 20.31
N THR A 87 -0.03 -15.08 19.13
CA THR A 87 -0.09 -16.12 18.09
C THR A 87 1.31 -16.57 17.67
N LEU A 88 2.18 -15.61 17.36
CA LEU A 88 3.57 -15.89 16.98
C LEU A 88 4.37 -16.56 18.11
N ALA A 89 4.18 -16.10 19.34
CA ALA A 89 4.82 -16.71 20.50
C ALA A 89 4.41 -18.17 20.66
N GLY A 90 3.13 -18.48 20.45
CA GLY A 90 2.60 -19.85 20.46
C GLY A 90 3.23 -20.73 19.38
N ILE A 91 3.28 -20.25 18.12
CA ILE A 91 3.87 -20.99 17.00
C ILE A 91 5.36 -21.25 17.24
N ARG A 92 6.12 -20.20 17.59
CA ARG A 92 7.57 -20.28 17.81
C ARG A 92 7.95 -21.11 19.01
N GLY A 93 7.22 -20.98 20.13
CA GLY A 93 7.45 -21.74 21.35
C GLY A 93 7.04 -23.22 21.22
N GLY A 94 5.90 -23.48 20.58
CA GLY A 94 5.37 -24.83 20.38
C GLY A 94 6.01 -25.57 19.20
N LYS A 95 6.75 -24.89 18.32
CA LYS A 95 7.26 -25.42 17.04
C LYS A 95 6.17 -26.14 16.25
N SER A 96 4.99 -25.57 16.23
CA SER A 96 3.80 -26.09 15.55
C SER A 96 2.93 -24.96 15.05
N ILE A 97 2.21 -25.19 13.97
CA ILE A 97 1.28 -24.24 13.38
C ILE A 97 -0.08 -24.91 13.12
N GLN A 98 -1.16 -24.18 13.35
CA GLN A 98 -2.51 -24.60 13.00
C GLN A 98 -2.85 -24.12 11.59
N LEU A 99 -2.73 -24.98 10.57
CA LEU A 99 -3.08 -24.62 9.20
C LEU A 99 -4.56 -24.29 9.10
N ALA A 100 -4.88 -23.11 8.54
CA ALA A 100 -6.24 -22.56 8.45
C ALA A 100 -7.01 -22.54 9.80
N GLY A 101 -6.28 -22.55 10.93
CA GLY A 101 -6.88 -22.66 12.26
C GLY A 101 -7.48 -24.04 12.59
N GLN A 102 -7.26 -25.07 11.78
CA GLN A 102 -7.95 -26.36 11.85
C GLN A 102 -7.04 -27.58 11.99
N HIS A 103 -5.89 -27.58 11.35
CA HIS A 103 -5.01 -28.73 11.27
C HIS A 103 -3.61 -28.43 11.80
N ALA A 104 -3.22 -29.09 12.91
CA ALA A 104 -1.92 -28.90 13.54
C ALA A 104 -0.84 -29.69 12.79
N ILE A 105 0.25 -29.01 12.45
CA ILE A 105 1.48 -29.65 11.92
C ILE A 105 2.70 -29.16 12.69
N ALA A 106 3.77 -29.94 12.69
CA ALA A 106 5.09 -29.48 13.12
C ALA A 106 5.57 -28.35 12.18
N PHE A 107 6.13 -27.30 12.74
CA PHE A 107 6.68 -26.19 11.96
C PHE A 107 7.90 -25.59 12.66
N ASN A 108 9.03 -25.66 11.98
CA ASN A 108 10.27 -25.03 12.41
C ASN A 108 10.60 -23.85 11.47
N GLU A 109 10.41 -22.64 11.94
CA GLU A 109 10.63 -21.41 11.14
C GLU A 109 12.00 -21.36 10.46
N LYS A 110 13.04 -21.95 11.06
CA LYS A 110 14.40 -21.97 10.48
C LYS A 110 14.55 -22.93 9.31
N GLU A 111 13.74 -23.98 9.24
CA GLU A 111 13.81 -25.06 8.25
C GLU A 111 12.70 -24.95 7.21
N ASP A 112 11.54 -24.42 7.63
CA ASP A 112 10.33 -24.40 6.81
C ASP A 112 10.04 -23.02 6.18
N LEU A 113 10.75 -21.95 6.61
CA LEU A 113 10.63 -20.61 6.04
C LEU A 113 12.02 -20.08 5.61
N LEU A 114 12.27 -20.14 4.32
CA LEU A 114 13.58 -19.91 3.72
C LEU A 114 13.64 -18.58 2.95
N PHE A 115 14.69 -17.80 3.19
CA PHE A 115 14.90 -16.49 2.56
C PHE A 115 15.96 -16.60 1.44
N MET A 116 15.52 -16.50 0.19
CA MET A 116 16.33 -16.69 -1.03
C MET A 116 16.57 -15.36 -1.72
N ARG A 117 17.83 -14.96 -1.90
CA ARG A 117 18.17 -13.67 -2.55
C ARG A 117 17.91 -13.66 -4.07
N ALA A 118 17.93 -14.82 -4.72
CA ALA A 118 17.67 -14.93 -6.13
C ALA A 118 16.18 -14.68 -6.42
N PRO A 119 15.82 -13.78 -7.36
CA PRO A 119 14.43 -13.56 -7.73
C PRO A 119 13.89 -14.72 -8.57
N LEU A 120 12.57 -14.88 -8.58
CA LEU A 120 11.89 -15.70 -9.56
C LEU A 120 11.66 -14.92 -10.86
N PRO A 121 11.48 -15.59 -12.01
CA PRO A 121 11.52 -14.93 -13.33
C PRO A 121 10.47 -13.84 -13.56
N PHE A 122 9.29 -13.93 -12.90
CA PHE A 122 8.18 -13.04 -13.21
C PHE A 122 8.28 -11.68 -12.47
N HIS A 123 8.63 -11.70 -11.17
CA HIS A 123 8.64 -10.49 -10.34
C HIS A 123 9.63 -10.63 -9.19
N ALA A 124 10.18 -9.51 -8.71
CA ALA A 124 11.16 -9.47 -7.62
C ALA A 124 10.62 -10.00 -6.27
N ASN A 125 9.31 -9.96 -6.06
CA ASN A 125 8.65 -10.41 -4.82
C ASN A 125 7.95 -11.75 -5.04
N GLY A 126 8.73 -12.81 -5.32
CA GLY A 126 8.21 -14.16 -5.48
C GLY A 126 8.18 -14.95 -4.17
N MET A 127 7.15 -15.80 -4.00
CA MET A 127 7.11 -16.76 -2.90
C MET A 127 6.60 -18.12 -3.42
N ARG A 128 7.25 -19.20 -2.98
CA ARG A 128 6.88 -20.58 -3.31
C ARG A 128 6.41 -21.28 -2.04
N LEU A 129 5.30 -21.96 -2.10
CA LEU A 129 4.72 -22.76 -1.02
C LEU A 129 4.54 -24.20 -1.48
N VAL A 130 4.98 -25.14 -0.66
CA VAL A 130 4.89 -26.58 -0.91
C VAL A 130 4.30 -27.26 0.30
N ALA A 131 3.26 -28.09 0.09
CA ALA A 131 2.70 -28.98 1.10
C ALA A 131 3.12 -30.42 0.80
N LEU A 132 3.59 -31.13 1.82
CA LEU A 132 4.02 -32.53 1.75
C LEU A 132 3.16 -33.38 2.71
N ASP A 133 2.93 -34.62 2.37
CA ASP A 133 2.32 -35.60 3.27
C ASP A 133 3.32 -36.23 4.25
N ALA A 134 2.86 -37.19 5.06
CA ALA A 134 3.70 -37.87 6.06
C ALA A 134 4.80 -38.76 5.45
N ALA A 135 4.66 -39.15 4.19
CA ALA A 135 5.69 -39.90 3.45
C ALA A 135 6.70 -38.96 2.75
N GLY A 136 6.46 -37.64 2.78
CA GLY A 136 7.26 -36.64 2.08
C GLY A 136 6.86 -36.42 0.62
N GLU A 137 5.76 -37.00 0.18
CA GLU A 137 5.24 -36.80 -1.17
C GLU A 137 4.57 -35.42 -1.32
N GLU A 138 4.78 -34.78 -2.47
CA GLU A 138 4.25 -33.45 -2.76
C GLU A 138 2.74 -33.50 -3.01
N LEU A 139 1.98 -32.85 -2.13
CA LEU A 139 0.53 -32.69 -2.27
C LEU A 139 0.16 -31.44 -3.08
N ALA A 140 0.90 -30.36 -2.88
CA ALA A 140 0.68 -29.11 -3.59
C ALA A 140 1.97 -28.29 -3.68
N ASN A 141 2.16 -27.59 -4.81
CA ASN A 141 3.28 -26.68 -5.05
C ASN A 141 2.77 -25.48 -5.84
N ARG A 142 2.87 -24.31 -5.23
CA ARG A 142 2.32 -23.07 -5.80
C ARG A 142 3.32 -21.95 -5.68
N VAL A 143 3.35 -21.11 -6.69
CA VAL A 143 4.14 -19.87 -6.70
C VAL A 143 3.20 -18.67 -6.74
N TYR A 144 3.48 -17.71 -5.89
CA TYR A 144 2.77 -16.44 -5.81
C TYR A 144 3.75 -15.28 -5.95
N TYR A 145 3.27 -14.16 -6.50
CA TYR A 145 4.01 -12.94 -6.62
C TYR A 145 3.24 -11.78 -5.99
N SER A 146 3.87 -11.05 -5.10
CA SER A 146 3.32 -9.83 -4.51
C SER A 146 3.72 -8.63 -5.35
N VAL A 147 2.80 -8.11 -6.16
CA VAL A 147 3.08 -7.09 -7.20
C VAL A 147 2.82 -5.66 -6.74
N GLY A 148 2.90 -5.40 -5.43
CA GLY A 148 2.65 -4.08 -4.82
C GLY A 148 1.17 -3.89 -4.41
N GLY A 149 0.88 -2.92 -3.54
CA GLY A 149 -0.48 -2.61 -3.08
C GLY A 149 -1.27 -3.79 -2.46
N GLY A 150 -0.59 -4.86 -2.03
CA GLY A 150 -1.25 -6.09 -1.54
C GLY A 150 -1.93 -6.92 -2.63
N PHE A 151 -1.62 -6.67 -3.90
CA PHE A 151 -2.04 -7.53 -5.01
C PHE A 151 -1.16 -8.77 -5.12
N ILE A 152 -1.79 -9.90 -5.48
CA ILE A 152 -1.12 -11.19 -5.65
C ILE A 152 -1.44 -11.74 -7.02
N VAL A 153 -0.42 -12.32 -7.66
CA VAL A 153 -0.52 -13.09 -8.90
C VAL A 153 0.00 -14.49 -8.62
N SER A 154 -0.67 -15.54 -9.10
CA SER A 154 -0.21 -16.92 -9.00
C SER A 154 0.23 -17.44 -10.37
N ASP A 155 1.32 -18.25 -10.42
CA ASP A 155 1.64 -19.08 -11.58
C ASP A 155 0.87 -20.40 -11.45
N GLU A 156 -0.05 -20.68 -12.35
CA GLU A 156 -0.63 -22.00 -12.50
C GLU A 156 0.15 -22.75 -13.58
N VAL A 157 0.48 -24.01 -13.31
CA VAL A 157 1.06 -24.88 -14.33
C VAL A 157 -0.07 -25.24 -15.29
N ALA A 158 0.07 -24.84 -16.56
CA ALA A 158 -0.85 -25.27 -17.59
C ALA A 158 -0.88 -26.80 -17.70
N ALA A 159 -2.01 -27.37 -18.09
CA ALA A 159 -2.22 -28.83 -18.17
C ALA A 159 -1.21 -29.56 -19.08
N ASP A 160 -0.50 -28.84 -19.94
CA ASP A 160 0.58 -29.33 -20.83
C ASP A 160 1.99 -29.21 -20.21
N GLY A 161 2.10 -28.79 -18.92
CA GLY A 161 3.38 -28.56 -18.26
C GLY A 161 4.09 -27.27 -18.64
N SER A 162 3.52 -26.44 -19.51
CA SER A 162 4.04 -25.12 -19.81
C SER A 162 3.67 -24.14 -18.69
N ARG A 163 4.67 -23.41 -18.16
CA ARG A 163 4.45 -22.33 -17.20
C ARG A 163 3.93 -21.10 -17.94
N GLN A 164 2.67 -21.10 -18.34
CA GLN A 164 2.02 -19.89 -18.83
C GLN A 164 1.51 -19.07 -17.64
N LYS A 165 1.78 -17.78 -17.68
CA LYS A 165 1.17 -16.80 -16.78
C LYS A 165 -0.33 -16.81 -17.01
N VAL A 166 -1.08 -17.46 -16.13
CA VAL A 166 -2.53 -17.27 -16.10
C VAL A 166 -2.82 -16.04 -15.25
N ILE A 167 -2.53 -14.88 -15.81
CA ILE A 167 -3.37 -13.73 -15.57
C ILE A 167 -4.54 -14.00 -16.51
N ALA A 168 -5.64 -14.55 -15.99
CA ALA A 168 -6.87 -14.54 -16.76
C ALA A 168 -7.11 -13.07 -17.13
N PRO A 169 -7.21 -12.71 -18.43
CA PRO A 169 -7.55 -11.35 -18.78
C PRO A 169 -8.88 -11.08 -18.08
N ASP A 170 -8.91 -10.09 -17.19
CA ASP A 170 -10.16 -9.65 -16.61
C ASP A 170 -10.98 -9.09 -17.77
N ALA A 171 -11.92 -9.90 -18.26
CA ALA A 171 -12.81 -9.56 -19.37
C ALA A 171 -13.90 -8.57 -18.95
N THR A 172 -13.84 -8.06 -17.72
CA THR A 172 -14.79 -7.09 -17.19
C THR A 172 -14.70 -5.80 -18.00
N VAL A 173 -15.78 -5.49 -18.70
CA VAL A 173 -15.95 -4.20 -19.39
C VAL A 173 -16.66 -3.25 -18.42
N LEU A 174 -15.94 -2.24 -17.96
CA LEU A 174 -16.52 -1.20 -17.10
C LEU A 174 -17.47 -0.29 -17.91
N PRO A 175 -18.48 0.33 -17.26
CA PRO A 175 -19.40 1.26 -17.94
C PRO A 175 -18.71 2.46 -18.60
N LEU A 176 -17.70 3.03 -17.95
CA LEU A 176 -16.93 4.19 -18.40
C LEU A 176 -15.42 3.87 -18.35
N PRO A 177 -14.92 3.00 -19.24
CA PRO A 177 -13.53 2.57 -19.19
C PRO A 177 -12.57 3.71 -19.56
N PHE A 178 -11.42 3.77 -18.89
CA PHE A 178 -10.32 4.66 -19.22
C PHE A 178 -8.98 3.98 -18.93
N THR A 179 -7.99 4.25 -19.76
CA THR A 179 -6.64 3.68 -19.64
C THR A 179 -5.55 4.75 -19.61
N SER A 180 -5.92 6.02 -19.83
CA SER A 180 -5.02 7.18 -19.78
C SER A 180 -5.71 8.36 -19.12
N GLY A 181 -4.92 9.37 -18.69
CA GLY A 181 -5.43 10.64 -18.19
C GLY A 181 -6.25 11.37 -19.25
N GLU A 182 -5.76 11.40 -20.50
CA GLU A 182 -6.48 11.96 -21.63
C GLU A 182 -7.86 11.32 -21.81
N MET A 183 -7.93 9.98 -21.83
CA MET A 183 -9.21 9.26 -21.95
C MET A 183 -10.14 9.51 -20.75
N LEU A 184 -9.59 9.64 -19.53
CA LEU A 184 -10.38 9.98 -18.35
C LEU A 184 -11.02 11.37 -18.48
N LEU A 185 -10.28 12.37 -18.98
CA LEU A 185 -10.81 13.70 -19.27
C LEU A 185 -11.86 13.67 -20.37
N GLU A 186 -11.63 12.95 -21.47
CA GLU A 186 -12.61 12.77 -22.55
C GLU A 186 -13.93 12.17 -22.05
N VAL A 187 -13.84 11.12 -21.20
CA VAL A 187 -15.03 10.49 -20.61
C VAL A 187 -15.74 11.48 -19.69
N ALA A 188 -15.03 12.19 -18.82
CA ALA A 188 -15.61 13.18 -17.91
C ALA A 188 -16.36 14.28 -18.69
N HIS A 189 -15.78 14.81 -19.76
CA HIS A 189 -16.41 15.82 -20.62
C HIS A 189 -17.64 15.28 -21.36
N ARG A 190 -17.51 14.14 -22.01
CA ARG A 190 -18.59 13.52 -22.77
C ARG A 190 -19.84 13.27 -21.93
N GLU A 191 -19.63 12.78 -20.69
CA GLU A 191 -20.71 12.46 -19.76
C GLU A 191 -21.14 13.66 -18.91
N GLY A 192 -20.40 14.79 -18.93
CA GLY A 192 -20.64 15.94 -18.06
C GLY A 192 -20.45 15.62 -16.57
N MET A 193 -19.50 14.73 -16.26
CA MET A 193 -19.23 14.18 -14.92
C MET A 193 -17.90 14.68 -14.35
N SER A 194 -17.82 14.74 -13.01
CA SER A 194 -16.55 14.85 -12.33
C SER A 194 -15.79 13.50 -12.41
N ILE A 195 -14.47 13.53 -12.15
CA ILE A 195 -13.66 12.29 -12.10
C ILE A 195 -14.18 11.32 -11.01
N ALA A 196 -14.64 11.84 -9.87
CA ALA A 196 -15.27 11.03 -8.82
C ALA A 196 -16.53 10.31 -9.34
N GLN A 197 -17.37 11.01 -10.11
CA GLN A 197 -18.60 10.44 -10.68
C GLN A 197 -18.30 9.38 -11.75
N VAL A 198 -17.27 9.59 -12.59
CA VAL A 198 -16.81 8.57 -13.55
C VAL A 198 -16.36 7.30 -12.79
N MET A 199 -15.55 7.47 -11.73
CA MET A 199 -15.08 6.34 -10.95
C MET A 199 -16.23 5.64 -10.21
N ARG A 200 -17.20 6.39 -9.63
CA ARG A 200 -18.40 5.83 -9.00
C ARG A 200 -19.20 5.00 -10.01
N ARG A 201 -19.40 5.52 -11.23
CA ARG A 201 -20.13 4.79 -12.28
C ARG A 201 -19.46 3.46 -12.65
N ASN A 202 -18.14 3.43 -12.65
CA ASN A 202 -17.40 2.19 -12.84
C ASN A 202 -17.54 1.25 -11.64
N GLU A 203 -17.48 1.76 -10.41
CA GLU A 203 -17.61 0.98 -9.19
C GLU A 203 -19.00 0.34 -9.03
N GLN A 204 -20.05 0.97 -9.58
CA GLN A 204 -21.40 0.41 -9.64
C GLN A 204 -21.51 -0.90 -10.43
N HIS A 205 -20.47 -1.28 -11.18
CA HIS A 205 -20.39 -2.61 -11.80
C HIS A 205 -20.37 -3.74 -10.75
N TRP A 206 -19.78 -3.51 -9.59
CA TRP A 206 -19.63 -4.52 -8.55
C TRP A 206 -20.53 -4.30 -7.33
N ARG A 207 -20.96 -3.07 -7.06
CA ARG A 207 -21.61 -2.68 -5.80
C ARG A 207 -22.70 -1.65 -6.03
N SER A 208 -23.69 -1.63 -5.15
CA SER A 208 -24.67 -0.54 -5.09
C SER A 208 -24.02 0.73 -4.52
N ASP A 209 -24.65 1.90 -4.76
CA ASP A 209 -24.18 3.18 -4.20
C ASP A 209 -24.09 3.15 -2.69
N ALA A 210 -25.04 2.52 -1.99
CA ALA A 210 -25.03 2.41 -0.54
C ALA A 210 -23.82 1.57 -0.04
N GLU A 211 -23.44 0.51 -0.75
CA GLU A 211 -22.27 -0.30 -0.42
C GLU A 211 -20.96 0.44 -0.72
N ILE A 212 -20.91 1.24 -1.80
CA ILE A 212 -19.77 2.08 -2.12
C ILE A 212 -19.57 3.11 -1.01
N ASP A 213 -20.60 3.85 -0.64
CA ASP A 213 -20.53 4.90 0.36
C ASP A 213 -20.15 4.33 1.74
N ALA A 214 -20.82 3.28 2.19
CA ALA A 214 -20.52 2.63 3.45
C ALA A 214 -19.09 2.07 3.49
N GLY A 215 -18.62 1.47 2.37
CA GLY A 215 -17.27 0.93 2.26
C GLY A 215 -16.19 2.02 2.31
N LEU A 216 -16.38 3.14 1.61
CA LEU A 216 -15.43 4.25 1.60
C LEU A 216 -15.40 4.99 2.94
N LEU A 217 -16.53 5.19 3.59
CA LEU A 217 -16.59 5.77 4.94
C LEU A 217 -15.96 4.84 5.98
N ARG A 218 -16.10 3.51 5.82
CA ARG A 218 -15.36 2.56 6.66
C ARG A 218 -13.85 2.67 6.47
N ILE A 219 -13.37 2.84 5.24
CA ILE A 219 -11.95 3.06 4.95
C ILE A 219 -11.48 4.34 5.65
N TRP A 220 -12.24 5.42 5.54
CA TRP A 220 -11.95 6.68 6.23
C TRP A 220 -11.90 6.53 7.75
N GLN A 221 -12.87 5.84 8.32
CA GLN A 221 -12.90 5.56 9.78
C GLN A 221 -11.63 4.82 10.24
N VAL A 222 -11.16 3.83 9.47
CA VAL A 222 -9.90 3.13 9.79
C VAL A 222 -8.70 4.06 9.72
N MET A 223 -8.66 4.99 8.76
CA MET A 223 -7.61 6.01 8.65
C MET A 223 -7.62 6.95 9.87
N GLU A 224 -8.81 7.44 10.28
CA GLU A 224 -8.97 8.27 11.49
C GLU A 224 -8.51 7.54 12.76
N ASP A 225 -8.92 6.28 12.92
CA ASP A 225 -8.55 5.48 14.08
C ASP A 225 -7.05 5.18 14.12
N CYS A 226 -6.42 5.02 12.95
CA CYS A 226 -4.96 4.90 12.84
C CYS A 226 -4.27 6.19 13.33
N VAL A 227 -4.72 7.36 12.89
CA VAL A 227 -4.18 8.65 13.34
C VAL A 227 -4.39 8.82 14.85
N LYS A 228 -5.58 8.51 15.39
CA LYS A 228 -5.87 8.58 16.84
C LYS A 228 -4.90 7.72 17.64
N ARG A 229 -4.67 6.46 17.22
CA ARG A 229 -3.71 5.56 17.89
C ARG A 229 -2.28 6.09 17.81
N GLY A 230 -1.81 6.49 16.63
CA GLY A 230 -0.46 7.02 16.46
C GLY A 230 -0.20 8.28 17.30
N CYS A 231 -1.20 9.15 17.41
CA CYS A 231 -1.18 10.33 18.27
C CYS A 231 -1.24 10.02 19.78
N ALA A 232 -1.62 8.81 20.17
CA ALA A 232 -1.70 8.40 21.57
C ALA A 232 -0.49 7.54 22.01
N THR A 233 0.25 6.96 21.05
CA THR A 233 1.28 5.95 21.34
C THR A 233 2.67 6.56 21.40
N GLU A 234 3.38 6.30 22.49
CA GLU A 234 4.78 6.67 22.71
C GLU A 234 5.70 5.47 22.51
N GLY A 235 7.02 5.73 22.55
CA GLY A 235 8.04 4.72 22.63
C GLY A 235 8.96 4.70 21.41
N VAL A 236 9.51 3.51 21.13
CA VAL A 236 10.50 3.27 20.10
C VAL A 236 9.92 2.28 19.08
N LEU A 237 10.14 2.54 17.81
CA LEU A 237 9.72 1.64 16.73
C LEU A 237 10.56 0.34 16.74
N PRO A 238 10.00 -0.79 16.31
CA PRO A 238 10.71 -2.07 16.26
C PRO A 238 11.85 -2.04 15.24
N GLY A 239 12.84 -2.97 15.36
CA GLY A 239 13.87 -3.18 14.34
C GLY A 239 15.29 -2.73 14.67
N GLY A 240 15.58 -2.33 15.91
CA GLY A 240 16.95 -2.15 16.41
C GLY A 240 17.58 -0.76 16.23
N PHE A 241 17.09 0.10 15.30
CA PHE A 241 17.61 1.47 15.11
C PHE A 241 17.13 2.48 16.15
N LYS A 242 16.30 2.03 17.10
CA LYS A 242 15.81 2.84 18.22
C LYS A 242 15.14 4.16 17.78
N VAL A 243 14.47 4.14 16.64
CA VAL A 243 13.73 5.30 16.11
C VAL A 243 12.60 5.63 17.08
N LYS A 244 12.62 6.83 17.64
CA LYS A 244 11.58 7.29 18.58
C LYS A 244 10.33 7.69 17.82
N ARG A 245 9.16 7.35 18.37
CA ARG A 245 7.87 7.90 17.92
C ARG A 245 7.83 9.39 18.25
N ARG A 246 7.34 10.21 17.32
CA ARG A 246 7.29 11.68 17.38
C ARG A 246 5.88 12.22 17.38
N ALA A 247 4.91 11.46 16.87
CA ALA A 247 3.55 11.93 16.64
C ALA A 247 2.89 12.42 17.94
N LYS A 248 2.98 11.64 19.04
CA LYS A 248 2.36 12.03 20.30
C LYS A 248 2.97 13.35 20.85
N ALA A 249 4.29 13.47 20.86
CA ALA A 249 4.95 14.67 21.36
C ALA A 249 4.57 15.92 20.52
N LEU A 250 4.51 15.77 19.20
CA LEU A 250 4.07 16.86 18.32
C LEU A 250 2.61 17.23 18.58
N ARG A 251 1.72 16.24 18.71
CA ARG A 251 0.31 16.48 19.05
C ARG A 251 0.18 17.25 20.37
N ASP A 252 0.89 16.79 21.41
CA ASP A 252 0.81 17.42 22.73
C ASP A 252 1.33 18.86 22.68
N ALA A 253 2.36 19.15 21.91
CA ALA A 253 2.86 20.51 21.68
C ALA A 253 1.81 21.39 20.97
N LEU A 254 1.18 20.89 19.89
CA LEU A 254 0.18 21.64 19.12
C LEU A 254 -1.11 21.92 19.93
N VAL A 255 -1.50 20.98 20.79
CA VAL A 255 -2.72 21.15 21.62
C VAL A 255 -2.47 22.03 22.84
N SER A 256 -1.25 22.03 23.39
CA SER A 256 -0.93 22.79 24.62
C SER A 256 -0.85 24.30 24.40
N LYS A 257 -0.69 24.77 23.16
CA LYS A 257 -0.50 26.18 22.83
C LYS A 257 -1.38 26.63 21.66
N PRO A 258 -2.70 26.62 21.82
CA PRO A 258 -3.64 26.94 20.74
C PRO A 258 -3.48 28.38 20.21
N GLU A 259 -2.99 29.29 21.04
CA GLU A 259 -2.73 30.71 20.67
C GLU A 259 -1.57 30.86 19.66
N GLU A 260 -0.66 29.90 19.55
CA GLU A 260 0.40 29.92 18.53
C GLU A 260 -0.20 29.86 17.13
N ALA A 261 -1.33 29.14 16.94
CA ALA A 261 -2.06 29.09 15.66
C ALA A 261 -2.52 30.49 15.16
N LEU A 262 -2.73 31.44 16.06
CA LEU A 262 -3.11 32.82 15.71
C LEU A 262 -1.92 33.65 15.23
N ARG A 263 -0.71 33.22 15.52
CA ARG A 263 0.53 33.93 15.20
C ARG A 263 1.31 33.32 14.05
N ASP A 264 1.24 32.00 13.91
CA ASP A 264 1.92 31.24 12.85
C ASP A 264 0.93 30.66 11.83
N PRO A 265 0.75 31.32 10.67
CA PRO A 265 -0.14 30.83 9.62
C PRO A 265 0.32 29.48 9.03
N LEU A 266 1.56 29.05 9.26
CA LEU A 266 2.09 27.79 8.79
C LEU A 266 1.86 26.62 9.75
N GLN A 267 1.30 26.86 10.93
CA GLN A 267 1.00 25.78 11.89
C GLN A 267 0.09 24.67 11.32
N VAL A 268 -0.69 24.99 10.27
CA VAL A 268 -1.46 23.97 9.54
C VAL A 268 -0.56 22.88 8.95
N LEU A 269 0.69 23.20 8.58
CA LEU A 269 1.66 22.21 8.06
C LEU A 269 2.08 21.24 9.16
N ASP A 270 2.19 21.71 10.42
CA ASP A 270 2.52 20.85 11.55
C ASP A 270 1.41 19.83 11.84
N TRP A 271 0.15 20.23 11.68
CA TRP A 271 -0.98 19.30 11.77
C TRP A 271 -0.94 18.26 10.66
N VAL A 272 -0.65 18.65 9.41
CA VAL A 272 -0.51 17.72 8.28
C VAL A 272 0.65 16.74 8.51
N ASN A 273 1.80 17.26 8.96
CA ASN A 273 2.96 16.44 9.33
C ASN A 273 2.59 15.46 10.45
N LEU A 274 1.90 15.91 11.49
CA LEU A 274 1.44 15.07 12.60
C LEU A 274 0.61 13.89 12.11
N TYR A 275 -0.37 14.12 11.23
CA TYR A 275 -1.22 13.04 10.73
C TYR A 275 -0.43 12.01 9.92
N ALA A 276 0.48 12.47 9.06
CA ALA A 276 1.34 11.58 8.30
C ALA A 276 2.30 10.78 9.19
N LEU A 277 2.93 11.42 10.19
CA LEU A 277 3.78 10.78 11.18
C LEU A 277 3.01 9.71 11.97
N ALA A 278 1.82 10.03 12.47
CA ALA A 278 0.99 9.13 13.26
C ALA A 278 0.68 7.83 12.50
N VAL A 279 0.25 7.94 11.23
CA VAL A 279 -0.02 6.77 10.40
C VAL A 279 1.24 5.95 10.12
N ASN A 280 2.35 6.62 9.79
CA ASN A 280 3.58 5.89 9.43
C ASN A 280 4.24 5.22 10.64
N GLU A 281 4.15 5.81 11.82
CA GLU A 281 4.62 5.18 13.06
C GLU A 281 3.77 3.96 13.42
N GLU A 282 2.44 4.02 13.22
CA GLU A 282 1.57 2.85 13.35
C GLU A 282 1.91 1.79 12.31
N ASN A 283 2.09 2.18 11.05
CA ASN A 283 2.51 1.27 9.99
C ASN A 283 3.83 0.57 10.33
N ALA A 284 4.84 1.32 10.74
CA ALA A 284 6.15 0.79 11.09
C ALA A 284 6.11 -0.18 12.29
N ALA A 285 5.15 -0.01 13.19
CA ALA A 285 4.93 -0.87 14.35
C ALA A 285 4.07 -2.11 14.06
N GLY A 286 3.61 -2.32 12.82
CA GLY A 286 2.74 -3.43 12.45
C GLY A 286 1.26 -3.21 12.79
N GLY A 287 0.86 -1.98 13.07
CA GLY A 287 -0.51 -1.60 13.40
C GLY A 287 -1.47 -1.67 12.20
N ARG A 288 -2.77 -1.48 12.49
CA ARG A 288 -3.84 -1.41 11.50
C ARG A 288 -3.72 -0.14 10.69
N VAL A 289 -3.60 -0.27 9.36
CA VAL A 289 -3.51 0.85 8.40
C VAL A 289 -4.35 0.57 7.17
N VAL A 290 -4.56 1.60 6.36
CA VAL A 290 -5.08 1.45 5.00
C VAL A 290 -3.92 1.57 4.01
N THR A 291 -3.75 0.58 3.16
CA THR A 291 -2.84 0.66 2.00
C THR A 291 -3.35 1.76 1.05
N ALA A 292 -2.53 2.76 0.68
CA ALA A 292 -3.00 3.93 -0.08
C ALA A 292 -1.87 4.59 -0.92
N PRO A 293 -1.50 4.10 -2.11
CA PRO A 293 -1.78 2.77 -2.68
C PRO A 293 -0.88 1.68 -2.12
N THR A 294 0.12 2.01 -1.31
CA THR A 294 1.03 1.09 -0.61
C THR A 294 1.12 1.44 0.87
N ASN A 295 1.63 0.51 1.68
CA ASN A 295 1.89 0.79 3.10
C ASN A 295 3.04 1.79 3.29
N GLY A 296 4.05 1.76 2.43
CA GLY A 296 5.16 2.73 2.47
C GLY A 296 4.72 4.19 2.31
N ALA A 297 3.56 4.41 1.68
CA ALA A 297 2.95 5.72 1.46
C ALA A 297 1.62 5.92 2.20
N ALA A 298 1.29 5.05 3.16
CA ALA A 298 -0.02 5.01 3.82
C ALA A 298 -0.40 6.29 4.58
N GLY A 299 0.58 7.14 4.91
CA GLY A 299 0.33 8.40 5.66
C GLY A 299 -0.19 9.55 4.82
N ILE A 300 0.01 9.54 3.49
CA ILE A 300 -0.25 10.71 2.64
C ILE A 300 -1.75 10.98 2.48
N ILE A 301 -2.50 10.00 2.00
CA ILE A 301 -3.96 10.11 1.80
C ILE A 301 -4.67 10.48 3.10
N PRO A 302 -4.44 9.79 4.24
CA PRO A 302 -5.09 10.18 5.50
C PRO A 302 -4.71 11.58 5.97
N ALA A 303 -3.45 12.00 5.82
CA ALA A 303 -3.02 13.34 6.24
C ALA A 303 -3.72 14.44 5.43
N VAL A 304 -3.85 14.27 4.11
CA VAL A 304 -4.54 15.24 3.25
C VAL A 304 -6.06 15.20 3.47
N LEU A 305 -6.65 14.02 3.74
CA LEU A 305 -8.07 13.93 4.15
C LEU A 305 -8.33 14.62 5.50
N HIS A 306 -7.44 14.45 6.49
CA HIS A 306 -7.56 15.21 7.74
C HIS A 306 -7.41 16.73 7.52
N TYR A 307 -6.53 17.14 6.59
CA TYR A 307 -6.48 18.56 6.19
C TYR A 307 -7.82 19.00 5.60
N TYR A 308 -8.40 18.22 4.68
CA TYR A 308 -9.70 18.52 4.07
C TYR A 308 -10.79 18.63 5.14
N THR A 309 -10.98 17.61 5.95
CA THR A 309 -12.07 17.56 6.95
C THR A 309 -11.93 18.58 8.07
N ARG A 310 -10.72 19.00 8.39
CA ARG A 310 -10.47 19.89 9.55
C ARG A 310 -10.28 21.36 9.18
N PHE A 311 -9.73 21.65 8.00
CA PHE A 311 -9.32 23.01 7.65
C PHE A 311 -10.03 23.57 6.41
N VAL A 312 -10.74 22.74 5.63
CA VAL A 312 -11.48 23.22 4.47
C VAL A 312 -12.94 23.48 4.85
N PRO A 313 -13.44 24.70 4.73
CA PRO A 313 -14.84 25.01 5.03
C PRO A 313 -15.79 24.21 4.12
N GLY A 314 -16.86 23.66 4.70
CA GLY A 314 -17.86 22.88 3.96
C GLY A 314 -17.47 21.42 3.70
N ALA A 315 -16.37 20.93 4.29
CA ALA A 315 -16.00 19.52 4.23
C ALA A 315 -17.15 18.63 4.78
N SER A 316 -17.36 17.47 4.12
CA SER A 316 -18.46 16.55 4.40
C SER A 316 -18.08 15.12 4.09
N ASP A 317 -18.89 14.14 4.56
CA ASP A 317 -18.73 12.74 4.22
C ASP A 317 -18.84 12.48 2.71
N ALA A 318 -19.72 13.19 2.02
CA ALA A 318 -19.81 13.12 0.56
C ALA A 318 -18.49 13.55 -0.10
N GLY A 319 -17.87 14.62 0.40
CA GLY A 319 -16.55 15.05 -0.08
C GLY A 319 -15.43 14.05 0.25
N VAL A 320 -15.49 13.35 1.38
CA VAL A 320 -14.54 12.26 1.69
C VAL A 320 -14.69 11.11 0.67
N ILE A 321 -15.91 10.75 0.33
CA ILE A 321 -16.20 9.74 -0.68
C ILE A 321 -15.65 10.16 -2.04
N ASP A 322 -15.96 11.38 -2.49
CA ASP A 322 -15.47 11.91 -3.77
C ASP A 322 -13.95 12.04 -3.81
N PHE A 323 -13.33 12.38 -2.69
CA PHE A 323 -11.88 12.38 -2.54
C PHE A 323 -11.29 10.98 -2.81
N LEU A 324 -11.81 9.95 -2.15
CA LEU A 324 -11.30 8.57 -2.30
C LEU A 324 -11.55 8.03 -3.71
N LEU A 325 -12.70 8.32 -4.32
CA LEU A 325 -13.02 7.93 -5.70
C LEU A 325 -12.05 8.61 -6.69
N THR A 326 -11.83 9.91 -6.56
CA THR A 326 -10.88 10.66 -7.41
C THR A 326 -9.47 10.13 -7.24
N ALA A 327 -9.01 9.96 -6.00
CA ALA A 327 -7.70 9.41 -5.70
C ALA A 327 -7.51 8.03 -6.36
N ALA A 328 -8.54 7.16 -6.30
CA ALA A 328 -8.49 5.84 -6.92
C ALA A 328 -8.37 5.91 -8.44
N ALA A 329 -9.13 6.79 -9.11
CA ALA A 329 -9.03 6.97 -10.57
C ALA A 329 -7.60 7.29 -10.99
N ILE A 330 -6.93 8.21 -10.29
CA ILE A 330 -5.54 8.55 -10.56
C ILE A 330 -4.59 7.38 -10.24
N GLY A 331 -4.80 6.69 -9.12
CA GLY A 331 -3.98 5.53 -8.72
C GLY A 331 -4.04 4.37 -9.73
N ILE A 332 -5.18 4.16 -10.36
CA ILE A 332 -5.38 3.16 -11.43
C ILE A 332 -4.47 3.47 -12.63
N LEU A 333 -4.38 4.74 -13.06
CA LEU A 333 -3.54 5.14 -14.19
C LEU A 333 -2.07 4.76 -13.95
N TYR A 334 -1.55 5.00 -12.74
CA TYR A 334 -0.20 4.61 -12.36
C TYR A 334 0.01 3.11 -12.33
N LYS A 335 -0.96 2.38 -11.74
CA LYS A 335 -0.91 0.91 -11.64
C LYS A 335 -0.89 0.24 -13.01
N GLU A 336 -1.67 0.76 -13.97
CA GLU A 336 -1.79 0.17 -15.31
C GLU A 336 -0.65 0.58 -16.25
N ASN A 337 -0.21 1.84 -16.20
CA ASN A 337 0.73 2.40 -17.17
C ASN A 337 2.18 2.46 -16.68
N ALA A 338 2.42 2.24 -15.38
CA ALA A 338 3.75 2.21 -14.80
C ALA A 338 3.85 1.13 -13.71
N SER A 339 3.94 1.51 -12.44
CA SER A 339 3.90 0.61 -11.28
C SER A 339 3.65 1.40 -10.00
N ILE A 340 3.02 0.74 -9.02
CA ILE A 340 2.88 1.24 -7.64
C ILE A 340 3.81 0.49 -6.67
N SER A 341 4.88 -0.15 -7.17
CA SER A 341 5.82 -0.95 -6.37
C SER A 341 7.17 -0.28 -6.22
N GLY A 342 7.60 -0.06 -4.99
CA GLY A 342 8.95 0.44 -4.70
C GLY A 342 10.07 -0.49 -5.19
N ALA A 343 9.81 -1.79 -5.26
CA ALA A 343 10.73 -2.79 -5.79
C ALA A 343 10.90 -2.72 -7.33
N GLU A 344 9.93 -2.13 -8.04
CA GLU A 344 10.00 -1.98 -9.49
C GLU A 344 10.50 -0.60 -9.92
N VAL A 345 9.97 0.47 -9.31
CA VAL A 345 10.22 1.85 -9.77
C VAL A 345 10.74 2.79 -8.69
N GLY A 346 11.09 2.30 -7.50
CA GLY A 346 11.50 3.15 -6.38
C GLY A 346 10.32 3.81 -5.67
N CYS A 347 10.61 4.74 -4.73
CA CYS A 347 9.58 5.44 -3.96
C CYS A 347 8.75 6.44 -4.79
N GLN A 348 9.16 6.78 -6.01
CA GLN A 348 8.27 7.51 -6.92
C GLN A 348 6.97 6.74 -7.18
N GLY A 349 7.02 5.38 -7.20
CA GLY A 349 5.84 4.51 -7.33
C GLY A 349 4.99 4.39 -6.07
N GLU A 350 5.49 4.78 -4.92
CA GLU A 350 4.75 4.75 -3.64
C GLU A 350 4.38 6.16 -3.20
N VAL A 351 5.35 6.92 -2.72
CA VAL A 351 5.18 8.28 -2.19
C VAL A 351 4.75 9.25 -3.29
N GLY A 352 5.36 9.16 -4.48
CA GLY A 352 5.01 10.01 -5.63
C GLY A 352 3.58 9.75 -6.08
N VAL A 353 3.20 8.48 -6.25
CA VAL A 353 1.82 8.11 -6.64
C VAL A 353 0.81 8.57 -5.59
N ALA A 354 1.06 8.32 -4.29
CA ALA A 354 0.14 8.76 -3.23
C ALA A 354 0.02 10.28 -3.17
N CYS A 355 1.11 11.03 -3.40
CA CYS A 355 1.09 12.50 -3.50
C CYS A 355 0.22 12.97 -4.68
N SER A 356 0.41 12.38 -5.86
CA SER A 356 -0.40 12.66 -7.06
C SER A 356 -1.89 12.37 -6.84
N MET A 357 -2.21 11.21 -6.26
CA MET A 357 -3.57 10.81 -5.89
C MET A 357 -4.21 11.82 -4.93
N ALA A 358 -3.49 12.21 -3.88
CA ALA A 358 -3.97 13.14 -2.86
C ALA A 358 -4.14 14.57 -3.39
N ALA A 359 -3.22 15.02 -4.26
CA ALA A 359 -3.30 16.34 -4.88
C ALA A 359 -4.52 16.47 -5.78
N ALA A 360 -4.74 15.49 -6.67
CA ALA A 360 -5.91 15.41 -7.52
C ALA A 360 -7.22 15.40 -6.72
N ALA A 361 -7.28 14.53 -5.71
CA ALA A 361 -8.46 14.34 -4.89
C ALA A 361 -8.81 15.60 -4.09
N LEU A 362 -7.81 16.27 -3.50
CA LEU A 362 -8.03 17.54 -2.80
C LEU A 362 -8.49 18.63 -3.77
N CYS A 363 -7.89 18.73 -4.96
CA CYS A 363 -8.30 19.66 -5.99
C CYS A 363 -9.77 19.46 -6.36
N ALA A 364 -10.20 18.21 -6.57
CA ALA A 364 -11.58 17.87 -6.93
C ALA A 364 -12.58 18.30 -5.85
N VAL A 365 -12.34 17.96 -4.58
CA VAL A 365 -13.27 18.28 -3.48
C VAL A 365 -13.25 19.76 -3.08
N MET A 366 -12.27 20.52 -3.56
CA MET A 366 -12.21 21.97 -3.46
C MET A 366 -12.83 22.69 -4.66
N GLY A 367 -13.51 21.96 -5.57
CA GLY A 367 -14.26 22.50 -6.70
C GLY A 367 -13.45 22.67 -7.98
N GLY A 368 -12.30 21.98 -8.10
CA GLY A 368 -11.52 22.00 -9.33
C GLY A 368 -12.20 21.30 -10.50
N THR A 369 -11.96 21.79 -11.71
CA THR A 369 -12.40 21.14 -12.95
C THR A 369 -11.62 19.85 -13.21
N PRO A 370 -12.08 18.92 -14.06
CA PRO A 370 -11.31 17.73 -14.41
C PRO A 370 -9.87 18.02 -14.86
N GLU A 371 -9.63 19.10 -15.63
CA GLU A 371 -8.30 19.53 -16.05
C GLU A 371 -7.43 20.01 -14.89
N GLN A 372 -8.01 20.80 -13.96
CA GLN A 372 -7.30 21.23 -12.77
C GLN A 372 -6.95 20.03 -11.86
N VAL A 373 -7.83 19.04 -11.80
CA VAL A 373 -7.60 17.79 -11.06
C VAL A 373 -6.44 17.00 -11.69
N GLU A 374 -6.42 16.87 -13.03
CA GLU A 374 -5.33 16.20 -13.75
C GLU A 374 -4.01 16.95 -13.58
N ASN A 375 -4.03 18.29 -13.69
CA ASN A 375 -2.85 19.12 -13.46
C ASN A 375 -2.33 19.01 -12.02
N ALA A 376 -3.20 18.95 -11.01
CA ALA A 376 -2.78 18.72 -9.63
C ALA A 376 -2.08 17.36 -9.47
N ALA A 377 -2.58 16.32 -10.13
CA ALA A 377 -1.98 14.99 -10.13
C ALA A 377 -0.59 15.00 -10.78
N GLU A 378 -0.46 15.68 -11.91
CA GLU A 378 0.78 15.85 -12.65
C GLU A 378 1.85 16.55 -11.79
N ILE A 379 1.55 17.74 -11.23
CA ILE A 379 2.44 18.49 -10.35
C ILE A 379 2.87 17.63 -9.15
N GLY A 380 1.94 16.88 -8.56
CA GLY A 380 2.22 15.98 -7.44
C GLY A 380 3.26 14.91 -7.76
N MET A 381 3.26 14.35 -8.97
CA MET A 381 4.21 13.32 -9.39
C MET A 381 5.52 13.92 -9.89
N GLU A 382 5.51 14.97 -10.71
CA GLU A 382 6.74 15.50 -11.31
C GLU A 382 7.81 15.80 -10.24
N HIS A 383 7.39 16.28 -9.07
CA HIS A 383 8.26 16.58 -7.93
C HIS A 383 8.76 15.33 -7.18
N HIS A 384 8.40 14.14 -7.64
CA HIS A 384 8.84 12.86 -7.07
C HIS A 384 9.58 11.97 -8.08
N LEU A 385 9.74 12.41 -9.33
CA LEU A 385 10.47 11.67 -10.35
C LEU A 385 11.91 11.40 -9.89
N GLY A 386 12.36 10.14 -10.07
CA GLY A 386 13.69 9.72 -9.67
C GLY A 386 13.83 9.36 -8.18
N LEU A 387 12.78 9.45 -7.36
CA LEU A 387 12.85 9.14 -5.93
C LEU A 387 13.13 7.65 -5.70
N THR A 388 14.30 7.37 -5.10
CA THR A 388 14.76 6.00 -4.79
C THR A 388 13.97 5.37 -3.63
N CYS A 389 13.95 4.04 -3.56
CA CYS A 389 13.47 3.28 -2.39
C CYS A 389 14.68 2.64 -1.68
N ASP A 390 15.17 3.31 -0.65
CA ASP A 390 16.41 3.02 0.06
C ASP A 390 16.22 3.04 1.59
N PRO A 391 15.31 2.19 2.13
CA PRO A 391 14.98 2.16 3.55
C PRO A 391 16.19 1.72 4.38
N VAL A 392 16.50 2.48 5.43
CA VAL A 392 17.59 2.19 6.37
C VAL A 392 17.30 0.87 7.08
N GLY A 393 18.27 -0.03 7.04
CA GLY A 393 18.14 -1.37 7.60
C GLY A 393 17.03 -2.22 6.98
N GLY A 394 16.48 -1.82 5.85
CA GLY A 394 15.32 -2.48 5.23
C GLY A 394 14.02 -2.26 6.01
N LEU A 395 13.93 -1.24 6.85
CA LEU A 395 12.75 -0.93 7.67
C LEU A 395 11.94 0.21 7.04
N VAL A 396 10.62 0.10 7.05
CA VAL A 396 9.70 1.17 6.60
C VAL A 396 9.60 2.26 7.68
N GLN A 397 10.74 2.89 7.99
CA GLN A 397 10.89 3.91 9.03
C GLN A 397 11.58 5.14 8.46
N ILE A 398 12.90 5.10 8.30
CA ILE A 398 13.69 6.19 7.74
C ILE A 398 14.15 5.77 6.33
N PRO A 399 13.91 6.60 5.31
CA PRO A 399 13.28 7.94 5.31
C PRO A 399 11.75 7.95 5.09
N CYS A 400 11.07 6.80 5.11
CA CYS A 400 9.67 6.67 4.70
C CYS A 400 8.73 7.62 5.49
N ILE A 401 8.92 7.71 6.81
CA ILE A 401 8.09 8.53 7.70
C ILE A 401 8.14 10.01 7.29
N GLU A 402 9.35 10.56 7.10
CA GLU A 402 9.54 11.95 6.69
C GLU A 402 9.06 12.21 5.26
N ARG A 403 9.30 11.27 4.35
CA ARG A 403 8.84 11.36 2.95
C ARG A 403 7.33 11.49 2.85
N ASN A 404 6.58 10.75 3.68
CA ASN A 404 5.13 10.87 3.73
C ASN A 404 4.67 12.26 4.23
N ALA A 405 5.27 12.77 5.30
CA ALA A 405 4.94 14.07 5.83
C ALA A 405 5.17 15.20 4.78
N ILE A 406 6.35 15.22 4.17
CA ILE A 406 6.68 16.21 3.12
C ILE A 406 5.78 16.05 1.89
N ALA A 407 5.49 14.81 1.46
CA ALA A 407 4.64 14.57 0.30
C ALA A 407 3.18 14.99 0.54
N SER A 408 2.67 14.88 1.78
CA SER A 408 1.34 15.37 2.16
C SER A 408 1.24 16.89 1.99
N VAL A 409 2.26 17.62 2.42
CA VAL A 409 2.34 19.09 2.23
C VAL A 409 2.46 19.44 0.74
N LYS A 410 3.29 18.69 -0.03
CA LYS A 410 3.40 18.88 -1.48
C LYS A 410 2.06 18.65 -2.17
N ALA A 411 1.29 17.63 -1.79
CA ALA A 411 -0.02 17.34 -2.36
C ALA A 411 -0.99 18.51 -2.17
N ILE A 412 -1.04 19.09 -0.96
CA ILE A 412 -1.86 20.27 -0.65
C ILE A 412 -1.42 21.45 -1.52
N ASN A 413 -0.11 21.67 -1.63
CA ASN A 413 0.41 22.78 -2.43
C ASN A 413 0.12 22.59 -3.93
N ALA A 414 0.28 21.37 -4.47
CA ALA A 414 -0.03 21.05 -5.87
C ALA A 414 -1.51 21.29 -6.18
N ALA A 415 -2.44 20.84 -5.33
CA ALA A 415 -3.86 21.11 -5.47
C ALA A 415 -4.15 22.62 -5.48
N ARG A 416 -3.53 23.38 -4.58
CA ARG A 416 -3.70 24.85 -4.51
C ARG A 416 -3.14 25.56 -5.73
N MET A 417 -2.03 25.10 -6.31
CA MET A 417 -1.46 25.65 -7.54
C MET A 417 -2.40 25.41 -8.71
N ALA A 418 -2.86 24.19 -8.90
CA ALA A 418 -3.77 23.81 -9.99
C ALA A 418 -5.10 24.59 -9.92
N LEU A 419 -5.69 24.74 -8.72
CA LEU A 419 -6.90 25.54 -8.50
C LEU A 419 -6.76 27.03 -8.83
N ARG A 420 -5.54 27.57 -8.89
CA ARG A 420 -5.28 28.97 -9.27
C ARG A 420 -5.13 29.17 -10.78
N GLY A 421 -4.86 28.07 -11.51
CA GLY A 421 -4.79 28.03 -12.96
C GLY A 421 -6.16 27.85 -13.61
N ASP A 422 -6.18 27.89 -14.92
CA ASP A 422 -7.36 27.63 -15.76
C ASP A 422 -7.50 26.16 -16.18
N GLY A 423 -6.63 25.27 -15.67
CA GLY A 423 -6.55 23.86 -16.04
C GLY A 423 -5.64 23.58 -17.24
N SER A 424 -5.20 24.59 -17.98
CA SER A 424 -4.23 24.41 -19.06
C SER A 424 -2.81 24.19 -18.49
N HIS A 425 -2.13 23.16 -18.98
CA HIS A 425 -0.75 22.85 -18.56
C HIS A 425 0.04 22.18 -19.70
N PHE A 426 1.35 22.32 -19.67
CA PHE A 426 2.22 21.91 -20.78
C PHE A 426 2.54 20.41 -20.77
N VAL A 427 2.69 19.82 -19.59
CA VAL A 427 3.02 18.41 -19.41
C VAL A 427 1.77 17.69 -18.90
N SER A 428 1.27 16.71 -19.65
CA SER A 428 0.12 15.91 -19.21
C SER A 428 0.51 14.85 -18.16
N LEU A 429 -0.44 14.42 -17.36
CA LEU A 429 -0.27 13.34 -16.40
C LEU A 429 0.26 12.06 -17.08
N ASP A 430 -0.20 11.74 -18.29
CA ASP A 430 0.24 10.56 -19.04
C ASP A 430 1.74 10.62 -19.37
N LYS A 431 2.26 11.82 -19.68
CA LYS A 431 3.71 12.01 -19.92
C LYS A 431 4.52 11.83 -18.65
N VAL A 432 4.02 12.32 -17.52
CA VAL A 432 4.69 12.14 -16.23
C VAL A 432 4.66 10.66 -15.80
N ILE A 433 3.56 9.95 -16.00
CA ILE A 433 3.46 8.50 -15.74
C ILE A 433 4.45 7.73 -16.61
N LYS A 434 4.54 8.07 -17.90
CA LYS A 434 5.53 7.50 -18.82
C LYS A 434 6.95 7.75 -18.32
N THR A 435 7.28 8.99 -17.97
CA THR A 435 8.60 9.38 -17.43
C THR A 435 8.91 8.61 -16.15
N MET A 436 7.96 8.46 -15.23
CA MET A 436 8.13 7.66 -14.02
C MET A 436 8.49 6.20 -14.35
N ARG A 437 7.81 5.58 -15.32
CA ARG A 437 8.10 4.22 -15.78
C ARG A 437 9.51 4.09 -16.35
N GLU A 438 9.90 5.01 -17.22
CA GLU A 438 11.23 5.03 -17.86
C GLU A 438 12.34 5.28 -16.83
N THR A 439 12.20 6.29 -15.97
CA THR A 439 13.13 6.55 -14.87
C THR A 439 13.23 5.34 -13.92
N GLY A 440 12.10 4.69 -13.67
CA GLY A 440 12.06 3.45 -12.89
C GLY A 440 12.84 2.32 -13.58
N ALA A 441 12.72 2.17 -14.90
CA ALA A 441 13.48 1.15 -15.65
C ALA A 441 15.00 1.42 -15.60
N ASP A 442 15.41 2.69 -15.72
CA ASP A 442 16.82 3.11 -15.68
C ASP A 442 17.42 3.05 -14.26
N MET A 443 16.59 3.09 -13.25
CA MET A 443 17.04 3.02 -11.85
C MET A 443 17.72 1.69 -11.56
N LYS A 444 18.94 1.72 -11.04
CA LYS A 444 19.69 0.50 -10.66
C LYS A 444 18.98 -0.23 -9.53
N THR A 445 18.99 -1.54 -9.56
CA THR A 445 18.34 -2.43 -8.58
C THR A 445 18.68 -2.09 -7.12
N LYS A 446 19.89 -1.61 -6.83
CA LYS A 446 20.29 -1.22 -5.48
C LYS A 446 19.46 -0.08 -4.87
N TYR A 447 18.72 0.67 -5.68
CA TYR A 447 17.84 1.77 -5.28
C TYR A 447 16.36 1.40 -5.27
N LYS A 448 16.04 0.10 -5.45
CA LYS A 448 14.69 -0.45 -5.56
C LYS A 448 14.37 -1.41 -4.40
N GLU A 449 14.15 -0.86 -3.20
CA GLU A 449 13.72 -1.60 -2.01
C GLU A 449 14.68 -2.78 -1.61
N THR A 450 16.00 -2.59 -1.80
CA THR A 450 17.00 -3.63 -1.49
C THR A 450 17.87 -3.32 -0.27
N ALA A 451 17.80 -2.11 0.26
CA ALA A 451 18.68 -1.60 1.31
C ALA A 451 20.19 -1.72 0.98
N ARG A 452 20.55 -1.70 -0.34
CA ARG A 452 21.93 -1.86 -0.81
C ARG A 452 22.52 -0.60 -1.46
N GLY A 453 21.82 0.50 -1.38
CA GLY A 453 22.23 1.79 -1.97
C GLY A 453 21.52 2.96 -1.33
N GLY A 454 21.86 4.16 -1.75
CA GLY A 454 21.23 5.40 -1.27
C GLY A 454 21.46 5.60 0.23
N LEU A 455 20.44 6.09 0.92
CA LEU A 455 20.50 6.35 2.38
C LEU A 455 20.78 5.09 3.20
N ALA A 456 20.32 3.93 2.73
CA ALA A 456 20.49 2.67 3.46
C ALA A 456 21.97 2.29 3.73
N VAL A 457 22.91 2.78 2.93
CA VAL A 457 24.36 2.48 3.06
C VAL A 457 25.21 3.70 3.40
N ASN A 458 24.59 4.88 3.50
CA ASN A 458 25.29 6.15 3.79
C ASN A 458 24.95 6.70 5.19
N ILE A 459 24.53 5.83 6.09
CA ILE A 459 24.39 6.12 7.51
C ILE A 459 25.73 5.85 8.21
N VAL A 460 26.15 6.76 9.07
CA VAL A 460 27.29 6.53 9.96
C VAL A 460 26.78 5.64 11.10
N GLU A 461 27.26 4.41 11.17
CA GLU A 461 27.14 3.60 12.37
C GLU A 461 28.09 4.20 13.44
N CYS A 462 27.51 4.88 14.43
CA CYS A 462 28.21 5.33 15.63
C CYS A 462 28.17 4.26 16.70
#